data_24c012de3e68d709a05fcdf28e2c6fff
#
_entry.id   24c012de3e68d709a05fcdf28e2c6fff
#
_cell.length_a   1.000
_cell.length_b   1.000
_cell.length_c   1.000
_cell.angle_alpha   90.00
_cell.angle_beta   90.00
_cell.angle_gamma   90.00
#
_symmetry.space_group_name_H-M   'P 1'
#
loop_
_entity.id
_entity.type
_entity.pdbx_description
1 polymer ?
#
loop_
_entity_poly.entity_id
_entity_poly.type
_entity_poly.pdbx_seq_one_letter_code
_entity_poly.pdbx_strand_id
1 'polypeptide(L)' 'MDIENLHIIDNHTIFYEGNKHYFIYQSNDGYTMAIEEIGKDGDMETSYKDFVSISDAIKHIEQEDINV' A
#
# COMPACT_ATOMS: atom_id res chain seq x y z
N MET A 1 8.68 7.87 4.06
CA MET A 1 8.61 6.59 3.32
C MET A 1 9.99 6.26 2.77
N ASP A 2 10.39 5.03 2.91
CA ASP A 2 11.71 4.60 2.49
C ASP A 2 11.64 4.08 1.06
N ILE A 3 12.29 4.77 0.14
CA ILE A 3 12.16 4.46 -1.28
C ILE A 3 12.78 3.11 -1.64
N GLU A 4 13.69 2.61 -0.81
CA GLU A 4 14.30 1.29 -1.01
C GLU A 4 13.28 0.15 -0.88
N ASN A 5 12.19 0.40 -0.16
CA ASN A 5 11.14 -0.60 0.04
C ASN A 5 10.03 -0.50 -0.99
N LEU A 6 10.17 0.40 -1.95
CA LEU A 6 9.19 0.59 -3.00
C LEU A 6 9.62 -0.18 -4.25
N HIS A 7 8.74 -1.08 -4.70
CA HIS A 7 9.03 -1.95 -5.83
C HIS A 7 7.95 -1.83 -6.90
N ILE A 8 8.35 -1.71 -8.14
CA ILE A 8 7.43 -1.75 -9.27
C ILE A 8 7.35 -3.19 -9.73
N ILE A 9 6.19 -3.82 -9.52
CA ILE A 9 5.98 -5.22 -9.87
C ILE A 9 5.74 -5.37 -11.37
N ASP A 10 4.88 -4.48 -11.91
CA ASP A 10 4.58 -4.46 -13.33
C ASP A 10 4.14 -3.05 -13.72
N ASN A 11 3.60 -2.88 -14.93
CA ASN A 11 3.21 -1.56 -15.42
C ASN A 11 2.04 -0.94 -14.64
N HIS A 12 1.37 -1.72 -13.82
CA HIS A 12 0.12 -1.31 -13.17
C HIS A 12 0.11 -1.48 -11.66
N THR A 13 1.15 -2.09 -11.08
CA THR A 13 1.16 -2.44 -9.67
C THR A 13 2.47 -2.01 -9.01
N ILE A 14 2.34 -1.26 -7.93
CA ILE A 14 3.46 -0.85 -7.09
C ILE A 14 3.30 -1.53 -5.73
N PHE A 15 4.37 -2.11 -5.24
CA PHE A 15 4.40 -2.77 -3.94
C PHE A 15 5.32 -1.99 -3.01
N TYR A 16 4.82 -1.65 -1.82
CA TYR A 16 5.63 -1.05 -0.77
C TYR A 16 5.68 -2.00 0.42
N GLU A 17 6.89 -2.34 0.85
CA GLU A 17 7.11 -3.21 1.98
C GLU A 17 7.58 -2.39 3.18
N GLY A 18 6.63 -2.00 4.03
CA GLY A 18 6.89 -1.27 5.27
C GLY A 18 6.48 -2.10 6.47
N ASN A 19 5.90 -1.44 7.47
CA ASN A 19 5.34 -2.15 8.64
C ASN A 19 4.19 -3.07 8.23
N LYS A 20 3.50 -2.68 7.16
CA LYS A 20 2.49 -3.49 6.50
C LYS A 20 2.92 -3.66 5.05
N HIS A 21 2.24 -4.53 4.32
CA HIS A 21 2.46 -4.69 2.89
C HIS A 21 1.38 -3.93 2.14
N TYR A 22 1.79 -3.04 1.25
CA TYR A 22 0.89 -2.18 0.48
C TYR A 22 1.03 -2.48 -1.00
N PHE A 23 -0.09 -2.79 -1.64
CA PHE A 23 -0.14 -3.01 -3.09
C PHE A 23 -1.02 -1.93 -3.70
N ILE A 24 -0.46 -1.12 -4.59
CA ILE A 24 -1.21 -0.07 -5.28
C ILE A 24 -1.35 -0.49 -6.73
N TYR A 25 -2.57 -0.62 -7.20
CA TYR A 25 -2.84 -0.99 -8.58
C TYR A 25 -3.93 -0.11 -9.17
N GLN A 26 -3.89 0.01 -10.50
CA GLN A 26 -4.85 0.84 -11.22
C GLN A 26 -6.22 0.19 -11.23
N SER A 27 -7.24 0.99 -10.96
CA SER A 27 -8.64 0.59 -11.03
C SER A 27 -9.38 1.44 -12.05
N ASN A 28 -10.68 1.17 -12.24
CA ASN A 28 -11.45 1.87 -13.27
C ASN A 28 -11.53 3.38 -13.04
N ASP A 29 -11.60 3.80 -11.79
CA ASP A 29 -11.80 5.21 -11.45
C ASP A 29 -10.61 5.83 -10.72
N GLY A 30 -9.47 5.19 -10.77
CA GLY A 30 -8.28 5.70 -10.08
C GLY A 30 -7.37 4.56 -9.67
N TYR A 31 -7.10 4.47 -8.37
CA TYR A 31 -6.19 3.45 -7.82
C TYR A 31 -6.79 2.80 -6.61
N THR A 32 -6.50 1.52 -6.43
CA THR A 32 -6.91 0.77 -5.25
C THR A 32 -5.66 0.30 -4.53
N MET A 33 -5.65 0.44 -3.21
CA MET A 33 -4.57 -0.03 -2.38
C MET A 33 -5.05 -1.22 -1.55
N ALA A 34 -4.38 -2.36 -1.69
CA ALA A 34 -4.59 -3.51 -0.82
C ALA A 34 -3.55 -3.43 0.30
N ILE A 35 -3.99 -3.48 1.54
CA ILE A 35 -3.13 -3.40 2.70
C ILE A 35 -3.20 -4.73 3.44
N GLU A 36 -2.06 -5.41 3.55
CA GLU A 36 -1.96 -6.69 4.23
C GLU A 36 -1.17 -6.53 5.52
N GLU A 37 -1.72 -7.04 6.62
CA GLU A 37 -1.03 -7.03 7.89
C GLU A 37 -1.32 -8.33 8.64
N ILE A 38 -0.40 -8.71 9.54
CA ILE A 38 -0.59 -9.89 10.38
C ILE A 38 -1.22 -9.44 11.68
N GLY A 39 -2.39 -10.00 12.00
CA GLY A 39 -3.11 -9.69 13.22
C GLY A 39 -2.44 -10.29 14.45
N LYS A 40 -2.98 -9.96 15.63
CA LYS A 40 -2.40 -10.39 16.90
C LYS A 40 -2.41 -11.90 17.08
N ASP A 41 -3.34 -12.57 16.45
CA ASP A 41 -3.47 -14.03 16.51
C ASP A 41 -2.71 -14.74 15.39
N GLY A 42 -1.95 -14.00 14.60
CA GLY A 42 -1.14 -14.55 13.52
C GLY A 42 -1.87 -14.67 12.19
N ASP A 43 -3.14 -14.34 12.14
CA ASP A 43 -3.91 -14.38 10.91
C ASP A 43 -3.62 -13.16 10.05
N MET A 44 -3.56 -13.37 8.73
CA MET A 44 -3.39 -12.26 7.81
C MET A 44 -4.72 -11.56 7.56
N GLU A 45 -4.70 -10.24 7.71
CA GLU A 45 -5.85 -9.40 7.43
C GLU A 45 -5.56 -8.52 6.23
N THR A 46 -6.51 -8.43 5.31
CA THR A 46 -6.39 -7.60 4.12
C THR A 46 -7.51 -6.58 4.11
N SER A 47 -7.16 -5.32 3.88
CA SER A 47 -8.14 -4.25 3.71
C SER A 47 -7.85 -3.52 2.41
N TYR A 48 -8.84 -2.78 1.91
CA TYR A 48 -8.76 -2.08 0.63
C TYR A 48 -9.17 -0.63 0.78
N LYS A 49 -8.47 0.25 0.08
CA LYS A 49 -8.82 1.68 0.01
C LYS A 49 -8.68 2.16 -1.42
N ASP A 50 -9.57 3.05 -1.82
CA ASP A 50 -9.55 3.65 -3.16
C ASP A 50 -8.98 5.06 -3.09
N PHE A 51 -8.22 5.43 -4.12
CA PHE A 51 -7.61 6.75 -4.23
C PHE A 51 -7.81 7.31 -5.65
N VAL A 52 -7.91 8.62 -5.73
CA VAL A 52 -8.07 9.30 -7.02
C VAL A 52 -6.75 9.29 -7.80
N SER A 53 -5.63 9.39 -7.10
CA SER A 53 -4.32 9.44 -7.73
C SER A 53 -3.31 8.59 -6.95
N ILE A 54 -2.21 8.23 -7.64
CA ILE A 54 -1.14 7.48 -6.99
C ILE A 54 -0.45 8.33 -5.92
N SER A 55 -0.42 9.64 -6.11
CA SER A 55 0.14 10.57 -5.12
C SER A 55 -0.63 10.50 -3.81
N ASP A 56 -1.96 10.43 -3.87
CA ASP A 56 -2.78 10.30 -2.67
C ASP A 56 -2.55 8.97 -1.98
N ALA A 57 -2.39 7.90 -2.74
CA ALA A 57 -2.10 6.58 -2.18
C ALA A 57 -0.75 6.59 -1.45
N ILE A 58 0.27 7.20 -2.04
CA ILE A 58 1.59 7.30 -1.43
C ILE A 58 1.54 8.13 -0.15
N LYS A 59 0.79 9.23 -0.16
CA LYS A 59 0.62 10.03 1.05
C LYS A 59 -0.03 9.23 2.18
N HIS A 60 -0.97 8.37 1.84
CA HIS A 60 -1.62 7.52 2.84
C HIS A 60 -0.60 6.56 3.48
N ILE A 61 0.28 5.97 2.67
CA ILE A 61 1.35 5.12 3.19
C ILE A 61 2.25 5.91 4.13
N GLU A 62 2.64 7.12 3.73
CA GLU A 62 3.51 7.95 4.55
C GLU A 62 2.89 8.30 5.90
N GLN A 63 1.57 8.45 5.94
CA GLN A 63 0.84 8.77 7.16
C GLN A 63 0.62 7.55 8.05
N GLU A 64 0.32 6.40 7.47
CA GLU A 64 0.03 5.18 8.21
C GLU A 64 1.28 4.42 8.63
N ASP A 65 2.28 4.42 7.78
CA ASP A 65 3.51 3.66 7.99
C ASP A 65 4.56 4.53 8.66
N ILE A 66 4.18 5.15 9.77
CA ILE A 66 5.09 6.01 10.52
C ILE A 66 5.96 5.16 11.41
N ASN A 67 7.26 5.20 11.16
CA ASN A 67 8.26 4.60 12.02
C ASN A 67 8.67 5.63 13.06
N VAL A 68 8.15 5.48 14.23
CA VAL A 68 8.49 6.36 15.32
C VAL A 68 9.53 5.70 16.20
#